data_5887fd26c037232b8bd6442372b17e5b
#
_entry.id   5887fd26c037232b8bd6442372b17e5b
#
_cell.length_a   1.000
_cell.length_b   1.000
_cell.length_c   1.000
_cell.angle_alpha   90.00
_cell.angle_beta   90.00
_cell.angle_gamma   90.00
#
_symmetry.space_group_name_H-M   'P 1'
#
loop_
_entity.id
_entity.type
_entity.pdbx_description
1 polymer ?
#
loop_
_entity_poly.entity_id
_entity_poly.type
_entity_poly.pdbx_seq_one_letter_code
_entity_poly.pdbx_strand_id
1 'polypeptide(L)'
;MLCDQYDVLCAEDGAVGLKLLEEHYAELSVVLLDMFMPVCDGFQFLKEAKQNPILALVPIIVMTGSERQEDEARCLELGASDFVPKPYNQRVVKARINSVIKLKESAAALSAIEYDDLTGLYTKSAFYYHAGHLMKYQPDQSYAVIMADVKNFKLINNIYGIRVGDDILRYLAKIMSKALTDGLAARYSDDQFVMFTSIPKNDFEKQMENVV
;
A
#
# COMPACT_ATOMS: atom_id res chain seq x y z
N MET A 1 6.81 5.00 31.09
CA MET A 1 6.97 3.61 30.62
C MET A 1 7.16 3.52 29.11
N LEU A 2 6.22 3.97 28.29
CA LEU A 2 6.38 4.10 26.84
C LEU A 2 7.00 5.45 26.46
N CYS A 3 6.69 6.52 27.19
CA CYS A 3 7.19 7.88 26.95
C CYS A 3 8.72 8.05 27.01
N ASP A 4 9.44 7.05 27.53
CA ASP A 4 10.92 7.07 27.54
C ASP A 4 11.52 6.71 26.16
N GLN A 5 10.73 6.13 25.26
CA GLN A 5 11.17 5.62 23.97
C GLN A 5 10.33 6.07 22.78
N TYR A 6 9.11 6.60 23.05
CA TYR A 6 8.15 6.99 22.03
C TYR A 6 7.51 8.33 22.40
N ASP A 7 7.17 9.11 21.41
CA ASP A 7 6.26 10.24 21.57
C ASP A 7 4.83 9.68 21.67
N VAL A 8 4.17 9.96 22.80
CA VAL A 8 2.89 9.33 23.13
C VAL A 8 1.78 10.37 23.18
N LEU A 9 0.76 10.18 22.35
CA LEU A 9 -0.52 10.88 22.46
C LEU A 9 -1.47 10.01 23.29
N CYS A 10 -2.21 10.62 24.22
CA CYS A 10 -3.17 9.93 25.07
C CYS A 10 -4.58 10.43 24.81
N ALA A 11 -5.53 9.48 24.72
CA ALA A 11 -6.96 9.74 24.66
C ALA A 11 -7.65 9.10 25.85
N GLU A 12 -8.62 9.77 26.45
CA GLU A 12 -9.38 9.27 27.59
C GLU A 12 -10.53 8.35 27.20
N ASP A 13 -10.98 8.42 25.95
CA ASP A 13 -11.99 7.56 25.36
C ASP A 13 -11.79 7.37 23.86
N GLY A 14 -12.59 6.49 23.26
CA GLY A 14 -12.49 6.19 21.83
C GLY A 14 -12.87 7.34 20.91
N ALA A 15 -13.76 8.24 21.31
CA ALA A 15 -14.17 9.39 20.49
C ALA A 15 -13.05 10.43 20.39
N VAL A 16 -12.36 10.71 21.50
CA VAL A 16 -11.15 11.54 21.52
C VAL A 16 -10.04 10.85 20.74
N GLY A 17 -9.89 9.53 20.90
CA GLY A 17 -8.91 8.74 20.19
C GLY A 17 -9.08 8.79 18.67
N LEU A 18 -10.31 8.71 18.15
CA LEU A 18 -10.60 8.82 16.71
C LEU A 18 -10.22 10.20 16.15
N LYS A 19 -10.51 11.27 16.87
CA LYS A 19 -10.10 12.62 16.47
C LYS A 19 -8.58 12.75 16.39
N LEU A 20 -7.86 12.28 17.41
CA LEU A 20 -6.40 12.29 17.40
C LEU A 20 -5.84 11.43 16.26
N LEU A 21 -6.47 10.30 15.96
CA LEU A 21 -6.09 9.46 14.84
C LEU A 21 -6.29 10.19 13.49
N GLU A 22 -7.40 10.91 13.32
CA GLU A 22 -7.67 11.71 12.12
C GLU A 22 -6.70 12.89 11.95
N GLU A 23 -6.33 13.54 13.04
CA GLU A 23 -5.42 14.70 13.02
C GLU A 23 -3.96 14.29 12.78
N HIS A 24 -3.54 13.11 13.28
CA HIS A 24 -2.13 12.70 13.34
C HIS A 24 -1.81 11.39 12.61
N TYR A 25 -2.72 10.83 11.78
CA TYR A 25 -2.54 9.51 11.15
C TYR A 25 -1.21 9.34 10.40
N ALA A 26 -0.70 10.43 9.80
CA ALA A 26 0.55 10.41 9.04
C ALA A 26 1.80 10.26 9.92
N GLU A 27 1.71 10.68 11.19
CA GLU A 27 2.81 10.66 12.16
C GLU A 27 2.74 9.44 13.07
N LEU A 28 1.56 8.83 13.19
CA LEU A 28 1.33 7.71 14.08
C LEU A 28 1.93 6.40 13.54
N SER A 29 2.82 5.81 14.32
CA SER A 29 3.40 4.49 14.01
C SER A 29 2.47 3.35 14.41
N VAL A 30 1.76 3.48 15.54
CA VAL A 30 0.86 2.45 16.09
C VAL A 30 -0.12 3.05 17.07
N VAL A 31 -1.31 2.48 17.18
CA VAL A 31 -2.31 2.79 18.22
C VAL A 31 -2.38 1.62 19.21
N LEU A 32 -2.35 1.93 20.52
CA LEU A 32 -2.70 0.98 21.56
C LEU A 32 -4.13 1.28 22.03
N LEU A 33 -5.03 0.33 21.82
CA LEU A 33 -6.46 0.49 22.03
C LEU A 33 -6.95 -0.37 23.18
N ASP A 34 -7.48 0.25 24.22
CA ASP A 34 -8.24 -0.49 25.24
C ASP A 34 -9.65 -0.81 24.72
N MET A 35 -10.12 -2.02 24.99
CA MET A 35 -11.47 -2.43 24.59
C MET A 35 -12.56 -1.84 25.44
N PHE A 36 -12.27 -1.59 26.71
CA PHE A 36 -13.24 -1.13 27.70
C PHE A 36 -13.03 0.36 28.02
N MET A 37 -13.63 1.21 27.22
CA MET A 37 -13.59 2.66 27.38
C MET A 37 -15.01 3.23 27.44
N PRO A 38 -15.23 4.35 28.16
CA PRO A 38 -16.50 5.05 28.14
C PRO A 38 -16.75 5.72 26.76
N VAL A 39 -17.99 6.18 26.53
CA VAL A 39 -18.43 6.95 25.36
C VAL A 39 -18.33 6.16 24.04
N CYS A 40 -17.14 5.79 23.62
CA CYS A 40 -16.85 4.99 22.43
C CYS A 40 -15.93 3.83 22.84
N ASP A 41 -16.42 2.61 22.75
CA ASP A 41 -15.66 1.42 23.10
C ASP A 41 -14.64 1.04 22.01
N GLY A 42 -13.76 0.09 22.33
CA GLY A 42 -12.72 -0.33 21.39
C GLY A 42 -13.25 -1.00 20.13
N PHE A 43 -14.39 -1.68 20.16
CA PHE A 43 -15.01 -2.27 18.97
C PHE A 43 -15.52 -1.22 18.01
N GLN A 44 -16.19 -0.18 18.55
CA GLN A 44 -16.66 0.94 17.76
C GLN A 44 -15.50 1.71 17.14
N PHE A 45 -14.46 2.01 17.93
CA PHE A 45 -13.23 2.65 17.46
C PHE A 45 -12.61 1.87 16.29
N LEU A 46 -12.40 0.55 16.43
CA LEU A 46 -11.84 -0.29 15.37
C LEU A 46 -12.68 -0.22 14.10
N LYS A 47 -13.99 -0.36 14.23
CA LYS A 47 -14.90 -0.33 13.10
C LYS A 47 -14.81 0.99 12.34
N GLU A 48 -14.85 2.12 13.04
CA GLU A 48 -14.78 3.45 12.43
C GLU A 48 -13.40 3.72 11.80
N ALA A 49 -12.32 3.41 12.51
CA ALA A 49 -10.97 3.57 11.98
C ALA A 49 -10.72 2.72 10.72
N LYS A 50 -11.23 1.48 10.66
CA LYS A 50 -11.03 0.58 9.52
C LYS A 50 -11.97 0.81 8.34
N GLN A 51 -13.07 1.56 8.53
CA GLN A 51 -13.91 2.01 7.43
C GLN A 51 -13.29 3.15 6.62
N ASN A 52 -12.36 3.92 7.20
CA ASN A 52 -11.63 4.96 6.50
C ASN A 52 -10.34 4.37 5.93
N PRO A 53 -10.15 4.34 4.58
CA PRO A 53 -8.97 3.72 3.95
C PRO A 53 -7.65 4.31 4.40
N ILE A 54 -7.60 5.59 4.76
CA ILE A 54 -6.39 6.27 5.23
C ILE A 54 -6.06 5.85 6.67
N LEU A 55 -7.05 5.91 7.55
CA LEU A 55 -6.89 5.54 8.96
C LEU A 55 -6.62 4.04 9.12
N ALA A 56 -7.16 3.22 8.23
CA ALA A 56 -6.92 1.78 8.18
C ALA A 56 -5.45 1.38 8.02
N LEU A 57 -4.63 2.29 7.47
CA LEU A 57 -3.17 2.08 7.32
C LEU A 57 -2.41 2.18 8.65
N VAL A 58 -3.01 2.80 9.68
CA VAL A 58 -2.38 2.87 11.00
C VAL A 58 -2.61 1.56 11.73
N PRO A 59 -1.55 0.86 12.16
CA PRO A 59 -1.69 -0.38 12.91
C PRO A 59 -2.33 -0.13 14.27
N ILE A 60 -3.22 -1.03 14.68
CA ILE A 60 -3.90 -0.96 15.97
C ILE A 60 -3.63 -2.25 16.75
N ILE A 61 -3.04 -2.13 17.93
CA ILE A 61 -2.84 -3.23 18.88
C ILE A 61 -3.90 -3.10 19.97
N VAL A 62 -4.73 -4.12 20.10
CA VAL A 62 -5.81 -4.15 21.08
C VAL A 62 -5.31 -4.65 22.43
N MET A 63 -5.67 -3.96 23.51
CA MET A 63 -5.40 -4.34 24.89
C MET A 63 -6.69 -4.88 25.51
N THR A 64 -6.80 -6.21 25.60
CA THR A 64 -8.03 -6.87 26.08
C THR A 64 -7.90 -7.41 27.50
N GLY A 65 -8.95 -7.25 28.31
CA GLY A 65 -9.10 -7.90 29.60
C GLY A 65 -9.95 -9.17 29.55
N SER A 66 -10.42 -9.54 28.34
CA SER A 66 -11.22 -10.75 28.17
C SER A 66 -10.32 -11.98 28.01
N GLU A 67 -10.62 -13.04 28.74
CA GLU A 67 -10.02 -14.36 28.57
C GLU A 67 -10.74 -15.17 27.48
N ARG A 68 -11.72 -14.57 26.78
CA ARG A 68 -12.50 -15.25 25.75
C ARG A 68 -11.79 -15.18 24.41
N GLN A 69 -11.42 -16.32 23.88
CA GLN A 69 -10.82 -16.43 22.53
C GLN A 69 -11.71 -15.84 21.42
N GLU A 70 -13.03 -15.80 21.62
CA GLU A 70 -13.98 -15.20 20.70
C GLU A 70 -13.79 -13.67 20.54
N ASP A 71 -13.46 -12.96 21.63
CA ASP A 71 -13.23 -11.51 21.58
C ASP A 71 -11.91 -11.18 20.88
N GLU A 72 -10.89 -12.01 21.03
CA GLU A 72 -9.62 -11.88 20.32
C GLU A 72 -9.81 -12.10 18.81
N ALA A 73 -10.50 -13.18 18.42
CA ALA A 73 -10.81 -13.45 17.01
C ALA A 73 -11.60 -12.31 16.39
N ARG A 74 -12.63 -11.81 17.08
CA ARG A 74 -13.43 -10.68 16.62
C ARG A 74 -12.63 -9.40 16.43
N CYS A 75 -11.65 -9.09 17.30
CA CYS A 75 -10.78 -7.93 17.13
C CYS A 75 -9.93 -8.04 15.86
N LEU A 76 -9.38 -9.22 15.59
CA LEU A 76 -8.59 -9.46 14.37
C LEU A 76 -9.46 -9.39 13.12
N GLU A 77 -10.67 -9.95 13.13
CA GLU A 77 -11.63 -9.84 12.02
C GLU A 77 -12.03 -8.38 11.73
N LEU A 78 -12.10 -7.54 12.76
CA LEU A 78 -12.35 -6.11 12.63
C LEU A 78 -11.11 -5.32 12.18
N GLY A 79 -9.96 -5.99 11.96
CA GLY A 79 -8.77 -5.38 11.40
C GLY A 79 -7.74 -4.89 12.44
N ALA A 80 -7.81 -5.36 13.68
CA ALA A 80 -6.70 -5.17 14.61
C ALA A 80 -5.44 -5.84 14.07
N SER A 81 -4.29 -5.20 14.24
CA SER A 81 -3.00 -5.73 13.77
C SER A 81 -2.42 -6.77 14.73
N ASP A 82 -2.74 -6.67 16.00
CA ASP A 82 -2.34 -7.60 17.06
C ASP A 82 -3.17 -7.35 18.32
N PHE A 83 -3.02 -8.20 19.33
CA PHE A 83 -3.65 -8.00 20.65
C PHE A 83 -2.70 -8.34 21.81
N VAL A 84 -2.96 -7.76 22.98
CA VAL A 84 -2.23 -8.02 24.22
C VAL A 84 -3.23 -8.24 25.35
N PRO A 85 -3.27 -9.43 25.97
CA PRO A 85 -4.16 -9.70 27.10
C PRO A 85 -3.69 -8.97 28.36
N LYS A 86 -4.64 -8.50 29.16
CA LYS A 86 -4.42 -7.98 30.51
C LYS A 86 -4.43 -9.15 31.53
N PRO A 87 -3.58 -9.16 32.57
CA PRO A 87 -2.53 -8.18 32.86
C PRO A 87 -1.32 -8.34 31.94
N TYR A 88 -0.84 -7.23 31.37
CA TYR A 88 0.24 -7.25 30.40
C TYR A 88 1.62 -6.99 31.03
N ASN A 89 2.62 -7.67 30.48
CA ASN A 89 4.02 -7.41 30.78
C ASN A 89 4.54 -6.31 29.83
N GLN A 90 5.21 -5.30 30.38
CA GLN A 90 5.79 -4.20 29.61
C GLN A 90 6.71 -4.66 28.47
N ARG A 91 7.52 -5.71 28.71
CA ARG A 91 8.42 -6.28 27.70
C ARG A 91 7.63 -6.87 26.53
N VAL A 92 6.50 -7.51 26.83
CA VAL A 92 5.62 -8.10 25.79
C VAL A 92 4.98 -7.00 24.97
N VAL A 93 4.43 -5.94 25.60
CA VAL A 93 3.84 -4.79 24.89
C VAL A 93 4.87 -4.16 23.95
N LYS A 94 6.08 -3.86 24.44
CA LYS A 94 7.16 -3.28 23.63
C LYS A 94 7.56 -4.19 22.46
N ALA A 95 7.66 -5.49 22.69
CA ALA A 95 7.99 -6.45 21.65
C ALA A 95 6.92 -6.49 20.54
N ARG A 96 5.63 -6.45 20.91
CA ARG A 96 4.50 -6.40 19.97
C ARG A 96 4.50 -5.10 19.16
N ILE A 97 4.67 -3.96 19.82
CA ILE A 97 4.82 -2.65 19.15
C ILE A 97 5.93 -2.71 18.10
N ASN A 98 7.13 -3.13 18.49
CA ASN A 98 8.28 -3.21 17.58
C ASN A 98 8.02 -4.18 16.41
N SER A 99 7.37 -5.31 16.65
CA SER A 99 7.04 -6.27 15.59
C SER A 99 6.06 -5.69 14.57
N VAL A 100 5.01 -5.00 15.04
CA VAL A 100 3.99 -4.39 14.18
C VAL A 100 4.57 -3.22 13.38
N ILE A 101 5.39 -2.36 14.01
CA ILE A 101 6.07 -1.26 13.32
C ILE A 101 7.01 -1.81 12.25
N LYS A 102 7.85 -2.78 12.59
CA LYS A 102 8.80 -3.40 11.65
C LYS A 102 8.09 -4.06 10.47
N LEU A 103 6.96 -4.71 10.70
CA LEU A 103 6.16 -5.30 9.64
C LEU A 103 5.61 -4.23 8.69
N LYS A 104 5.08 -3.12 9.22
CA LYS A 104 4.61 -1.97 8.43
C LYS A 104 5.74 -1.36 7.61
N GLU A 105 6.90 -1.11 8.22
CA GLU A 105 8.07 -0.56 7.54
C GLU A 105 8.58 -1.50 6.43
N SER A 106 8.62 -2.80 6.71
CA SER A 106 9.02 -3.80 5.71
C SER A 106 8.04 -3.87 4.54
N ALA A 107 6.74 -3.82 4.80
CA ALA A 107 5.72 -3.78 3.76
C ALA A 107 5.81 -2.51 2.90
N ALA A 108 6.04 -1.34 3.53
CA ALA A 108 6.25 -0.09 2.81
C ALA A 108 7.52 -0.12 1.96
N ALA A 109 8.63 -0.66 2.49
CA ALA A 109 9.87 -0.82 1.76
C ALA A 109 9.72 -1.76 0.55
N LEU A 110 9.00 -2.87 0.70
CA LEU A 110 8.68 -3.78 -0.41
C LEU A 110 7.83 -3.08 -1.47
N SER A 111 6.80 -2.34 -1.05
CA SER A 111 5.94 -1.58 -1.96
C SER A 111 6.73 -0.53 -2.76
N ALA A 112 7.65 0.19 -2.12
CA ALA A 112 8.51 1.18 -2.78
C ALA A 112 9.50 0.57 -3.78
N ILE A 113 9.89 -0.70 -3.59
CA ILE A 113 10.72 -1.44 -4.57
C ILE A 113 9.85 -1.90 -5.75
N GLU A 114 8.61 -2.27 -5.50
CA GLU A 114 7.73 -2.88 -6.49
C GLU A 114 7.00 -1.84 -7.34
N TYR A 115 6.56 -0.72 -6.77
CA TYR A 115 5.76 0.30 -7.44
C TYR A 115 6.44 1.66 -7.46
N ASP A 116 6.23 2.41 -8.54
CA ASP A 116 6.65 3.82 -8.68
C ASP A 116 5.69 4.74 -7.92
N ASP A 117 6.21 5.53 -6.99
CA ASP A 117 5.43 6.38 -6.08
C ASP A 117 4.56 7.43 -6.80
N LEU A 118 5.02 7.92 -7.96
CA LEU A 118 4.29 8.94 -8.70
C LEU A 118 3.12 8.37 -9.49
N THR A 119 3.35 7.21 -10.13
CA THR A 119 2.42 6.66 -11.14
C THR A 119 1.63 5.46 -10.64
N GLY A 120 2.09 4.79 -9.57
CA GLY A 120 1.51 3.55 -9.06
C GLY A 120 1.73 2.33 -9.98
N LEU A 121 2.46 2.49 -11.09
CA LEU A 121 2.86 1.37 -11.95
C LEU A 121 4.04 0.62 -11.32
N TYR A 122 4.34 -0.56 -11.86
CA TYR A 122 5.55 -1.26 -11.47
C TYR A 122 6.81 -0.42 -11.71
N THR A 123 7.81 -0.58 -10.85
CA THR A 123 9.17 -0.10 -11.14
C THR A 123 9.80 -0.93 -12.25
N LYS A 124 10.86 -0.41 -12.86
CA LYS A 124 11.66 -1.15 -13.85
C LYS A 124 12.12 -2.52 -13.34
N SER A 125 12.57 -2.59 -12.08
CA SER A 125 13.05 -3.84 -11.46
C SER A 125 11.94 -4.86 -11.28
N ALA A 126 10.80 -4.42 -10.78
CA ALA A 126 9.61 -5.26 -10.61
C ALA A 126 9.09 -5.76 -11.98
N PHE A 127 9.10 -4.90 -13.00
CA PHE A 127 8.72 -5.28 -14.36
C PHE A 127 9.54 -6.46 -14.87
N TYR A 128 10.87 -6.40 -14.78
CA TYR A 128 11.72 -7.52 -15.23
C TYR A 128 11.48 -8.79 -14.44
N TYR A 129 11.29 -8.67 -13.13
CA TYR A 129 10.98 -9.81 -12.28
C TYR A 129 9.68 -10.50 -12.68
N HIS A 130 8.59 -9.74 -12.79
CA HIS A 130 7.27 -10.29 -13.15
C HIS A 130 7.20 -10.77 -14.60
N ALA A 131 7.78 -10.05 -15.55
CA ALA A 131 7.83 -10.47 -16.95
C ALA A 131 8.63 -11.76 -17.13
N GLY A 132 9.79 -11.86 -16.47
CA GLY A 132 10.58 -13.09 -16.45
C GLY A 132 9.85 -14.28 -15.85
N HIS A 133 9.06 -14.05 -14.80
CA HIS A 133 8.23 -15.07 -14.17
C HIS A 133 7.13 -15.54 -15.14
N LEU A 134 6.40 -14.63 -15.77
CA LEU A 134 5.36 -14.97 -16.75
C LEU A 134 5.92 -15.79 -17.92
N MET A 135 7.04 -15.37 -18.52
CA MET A 135 7.69 -16.10 -19.59
C MET A 135 8.15 -17.51 -19.19
N LYS A 136 8.60 -17.68 -17.93
CA LYS A 136 9.03 -18.97 -17.38
C LYS A 136 7.88 -19.95 -17.17
N TYR A 137 6.74 -19.45 -16.68
CA TYR A 137 5.61 -20.31 -16.33
C TYR A 137 4.59 -20.49 -17.45
N GLN A 138 4.67 -19.68 -18.50
CA GLN A 138 3.84 -19.77 -19.70
C GLN A 138 4.71 -19.71 -20.97
N PRO A 139 5.59 -20.69 -21.20
CA PRO A 139 6.59 -20.65 -22.28
C PRO A 139 5.97 -20.71 -23.69
N ASP A 140 4.77 -21.25 -23.82
CA ASP A 140 4.06 -21.37 -25.11
C ASP A 140 3.28 -20.09 -25.50
N GLN A 141 3.21 -19.11 -24.59
CA GLN A 141 2.53 -17.85 -24.84
C GLN A 141 3.46 -16.88 -25.57
N SER A 142 2.92 -16.18 -26.58
CA SER A 142 3.61 -15.07 -27.24
C SER A 142 3.33 -13.77 -26.49
N TYR A 143 4.34 -12.93 -26.36
CA TYR A 143 4.26 -11.66 -25.63
C TYR A 143 4.73 -10.50 -26.51
N ALA A 144 4.12 -9.32 -26.32
CA ALA A 144 4.60 -8.06 -26.84
C ALA A 144 5.14 -7.18 -25.74
N VAL A 145 6.21 -6.46 -26.08
CA VAL A 145 6.76 -5.37 -25.26
C VAL A 145 6.53 -4.07 -26.02
N ILE A 146 5.84 -3.13 -25.39
CA ILE A 146 5.55 -1.82 -25.98
C ILE A 146 6.25 -0.79 -25.11
N MET A 147 7.12 0.01 -25.70
CA MET A 147 7.74 1.15 -25.01
C MET A 147 7.08 2.45 -25.48
N ALA A 148 6.82 3.34 -24.52
CA ALA A 148 6.28 4.67 -24.76
C ALA A 148 7.15 5.71 -24.06
N ASP A 149 7.28 6.88 -24.71
CA ASP A 149 8.10 7.99 -24.23
C ASP A 149 7.31 9.29 -24.39
N VAL A 150 7.44 10.22 -23.43
CA VAL A 150 6.77 11.52 -23.51
C VAL A 150 7.65 12.49 -24.27
N LYS A 151 7.31 12.74 -25.53
CA LYS A 151 8.09 13.63 -26.38
C LYS A 151 8.25 15.03 -25.76
N ASN A 152 9.49 15.50 -25.69
CA ASN A 152 9.85 16.81 -25.14
C ASN A 152 9.45 17.02 -23.66
N PHE A 153 9.42 15.99 -22.85
CA PHE A 153 9.00 16.06 -21.44
C PHE A 153 9.77 17.12 -20.64
N LYS A 154 11.08 17.21 -20.84
CA LYS A 154 11.91 18.24 -20.19
C LYS A 154 11.48 19.66 -20.57
N LEU A 155 11.05 19.88 -21.82
CA LEU A 155 10.54 21.18 -22.27
C LEU A 155 9.19 21.49 -21.62
N ILE A 156 8.33 20.51 -21.48
CA ILE A 156 7.04 20.63 -20.77
C ILE A 156 7.29 21.06 -19.32
N ASN A 157 8.20 20.40 -18.62
CA ASN A 157 8.55 20.75 -17.24
C ASN A 157 9.13 22.18 -17.12
N ASN A 158 9.92 22.60 -18.08
CA ASN A 158 10.52 23.93 -18.08
C ASN A 158 9.49 25.04 -18.33
N ILE A 159 8.49 24.80 -19.18
CA ILE A 159 7.48 25.81 -19.53
C ILE A 159 6.32 25.83 -18.53
N TYR A 160 5.83 24.66 -18.12
CA TYR A 160 4.59 24.52 -17.35
C TYR A 160 4.83 24.14 -15.89
N GLY A 161 6.07 23.82 -15.54
CA GLY A 161 6.45 23.37 -14.20
C GLY A 161 6.31 21.86 -13.97
N ILE A 162 7.05 21.37 -12.98
CA ILE A 162 7.15 19.93 -12.66
C ILE A 162 5.77 19.33 -12.32
N ARG A 163 4.89 20.09 -11.65
CA ARG A 163 3.54 19.61 -11.29
C ARG A 163 2.71 19.20 -12.50
N VAL A 164 2.80 19.95 -13.60
CA VAL A 164 2.09 19.63 -14.84
C VAL A 164 2.70 18.37 -15.47
N GLY A 165 4.03 18.24 -15.46
CA GLY A 165 4.70 17.02 -15.91
C GLY A 165 4.26 15.77 -15.11
N ASP A 166 4.22 15.90 -13.79
CA ASP A 166 3.75 14.82 -12.91
C ASP A 166 2.30 14.42 -13.20
N ASP A 167 1.42 15.39 -13.45
CA ASP A 167 0.03 15.12 -13.81
C ASP A 167 -0.11 14.39 -15.15
N ILE A 168 0.74 14.73 -16.13
CA ILE A 168 0.82 14.02 -17.42
C ILE A 168 1.26 12.56 -17.18
N LEU A 169 2.30 12.33 -16.38
CA LEU A 169 2.78 10.97 -16.07
C LEU A 169 1.70 10.13 -15.36
N ARG A 170 1.01 10.70 -14.37
CA ARG A 170 -0.13 10.05 -13.68
C ARG A 170 -1.27 9.71 -14.65
N TYR A 171 -1.57 10.63 -15.56
CA TYR A 171 -2.62 10.42 -16.56
C TYR A 171 -2.28 9.28 -17.52
N LEU A 172 -1.04 9.25 -18.02
CA LEU A 172 -0.55 8.17 -18.89
C LEU A 172 -0.57 6.82 -18.17
N ALA A 173 -0.10 6.77 -16.94
CA ALA A 173 -0.14 5.56 -16.12
C ALA A 173 -1.57 5.01 -15.97
N LYS A 174 -2.55 5.90 -15.73
CA LYS A 174 -3.97 5.53 -15.63
C LYS A 174 -4.53 4.98 -16.94
N ILE A 175 -4.12 5.54 -18.09
CA ILE A 175 -4.51 5.02 -19.42
C ILE A 175 -3.91 3.63 -19.63
N MET A 176 -2.62 3.46 -19.36
CA MET A 176 -1.92 2.18 -19.53
C MET A 176 -2.51 1.08 -18.65
N SER A 177 -2.77 1.37 -17.38
CA SER A 177 -3.41 0.41 -16.47
C SER A 177 -4.80 -0.01 -16.93
N LYS A 178 -5.56 0.89 -17.56
CA LYS A 178 -6.90 0.58 -18.10
C LYS A 178 -6.87 -0.18 -19.42
N ALA A 179 -5.83 0.05 -20.23
CA ALA A 179 -5.67 -0.61 -21.53
C ALA A 179 -5.21 -2.07 -21.39
N LEU A 180 -4.55 -2.40 -20.29
CA LEU A 180 -4.07 -3.75 -20.00
C LEU A 180 -5.16 -4.56 -19.29
N THR A 181 -5.73 -5.51 -19.99
CA THR A 181 -6.63 -6.53 -19.42
C THR A 181 -5.86 -7.73 -18.86
N ASP A 182 -4.70 -8.02 -19.46
CA ASP A 182 -3.80 -9.11 -19.06
C ASP A 182 -2.36 -8.72 -19.41
N GLY A 183 -1.60 -8.28 -18.43
CA GLY A 183 -0.24 -7.83 -18.64
C GLY A 183 0.32 -6.96 -17.54
N LEU A 184 1.50 -6.39 -17.79
CA LEU A 184 2.25 -5.56 -16.85
C LEU A 184 2.48 -4.18 -17.46
N ALA A 185 2.33 -3.13 -16.68
CA ALA A 185 2.76 -1.79 -17.03
C ALA A 185 3.75 -1.27 -15.99
N ALA A 186 4.81 -0.62 -16.42
CA ALA A 186 5.82 -0.07 -15.55
C ALA A 186 6.30 1.31 -16.01
N ARG A 187 6.74 2.11 -15.05
CA ARG A 187 7.55 3.28 -15.32
C ARG A 187 9.01 2.84 -15.47
N TYR A 188 9.53 2.93 -16.68
CA TYR A 188 10.85 2.42 -17.00
C TYR A 188 11.99 3.36 -16.60
N SER A 189 11.75 4.66 -16.78
CA SER A 189 12.62 5.77 -16.34
C SER A 189 11.78 7.04 -16.19
N ASP A 190 12.38 8.20 -16.17
CA ASP A 190 11.76 9.50 -15.86
C ASP A 190 10.43 9.74 -16.58
N ASP A 191 10.42 9.62 -17.92
CA ASP A 191 9.28 9.86 -18.81
C ASP A 191 8.99 8.68 -19.73
N GLN A 192 9.63 7.53 -19.47
CA GLN A 192 9.48 6.32 -20.29
C GLN A 192 8.64 5.28 -19.56
N PHE A 193 7.77 4.65 -20.30
CA PHE A 193 6.89 3.59 -19.84
C PHE A 193 7.11 2.33 -20.66
N VAL A 194 6.85 1.19 -20.06
CA VAL A 194 6.87 -0.10 -20.73
C VAL A 194 5.61 -0.88 -20.38
N MET A 195 5.03 -1.53 -21.39
CA MET A 195 3.95 -2.49 -21.23
C MET A 195 4.39 -3.84 -21.76
N PHE A 196 3.94 -4.91 -21.08
CA PHE A 196 4.17 -6.29 -21.46
C PHE A 196 2.82 -7.00 -21.42
N THR A 197 2.38 -7.53 -22.55
CA THR A 197 1.07 -8.16 -22.68
C THR A 197 1.14 -9.44 -23.49
N SER A 198 0.25 -10.38 -23.18
CA SER A 198 0.09 -11.58 -24.00
C SER A 198 -0.55 -11.23 -25.34
N ILE A 199 -0.10 -11.90 -26.40
CA ILE A 199 -0.69 -11.77 -27.75
C ILE A 199 -1.19 -13.15 -28.17
N PRO A 200 -2.44 -13.26 -28.68
CA PRO A 200 -2.90 -14.46 -29.32
C PRO A 200 -2.03 -14.77 -30.54
N LYS A 201 -1.55 -16.04 -30.67
CA LYS A 201 -0.68 -16.45 -31.79
C LYS A 201 -1.21 -16.05 -33.19
N ASN A 202 -2.52 -16.05 -33.36
CA ASN A 202 -3.16 -15.74 -34.65
C ASN A 202 -3.20 -14.25 -34.99
N ASP A 203 -3.03 -13.36 -34.01
CA ASP A 203 -3.10 -11.90 -34.26
C ASP A 203 -1.72 -11.30 -34.54
N PHE A 204 -0.66 -11.94 -34.07
CA PHE A 204 0.71 -11.45 -34.30
C PHE A 204 1.10 -11.50 -35.80
N GLU A 205 0.80 -12.59 -36.51
CA GLU A 205 1.08 -12.72 -37.95
C GLU A 205 0.30 -11.70 -38.76
N LYS A 206 -0.99 -11.48 -38.44
CA LYS A 206 -1.83 -10.48 -39.15
C LYS A 206 -1.43 -9.04 -38.87
N GLN A 207 -0.94 -8.72 -37.67
CA GLN A 207 -0.49 -7.36 -37.35
C GLN A 207 0.86 -7.04 -37.97
N MET A 208 1.75 -8.02 -38.12
CA MET A 208 3.03 -7.85 -38.78
C MET A 208 2.89 -7.71 -40.30
N GLU A 209 1.90 -8.35 -40.95
CA GLU A 209 1.58 -8.16 -42.37
C GLU A 209 1.05 -6.76 -42.70
N ASN A 210 0.50 -6.03 -41.73
CA ASN A 210 -0.02 -4.67 -41.93
C ASN A 210 0.99 -3.56 -41.63
N VAL A 211 2.23 -3.89 -41.24
CA VAL A 211 3.30 -2.93 -40.87
C VAL A 211 4.39 -2.87 -41.99
N VAL A 212 4.31 -3.68 -43.02
CA VAL A 212 5.13 -3.65 -44.24
C VAL A 212 4.31 -3.00 -45.35
#